data_619a3798ab3cd8bdfbf0b769459e86e7
#
_entry.id   619a3798ab3cd8bdfbf0b769459e86e7
#
_cell.length_a   1.000
_cell.length_b   1.000
_cell.length_c   1.000
_cell.angle_alpha   90.00
_cell.angle_beta   90.00
_cell.angle_gamma   90.00
#
_symmetry.space_group_name_H-M   'P 1'
#
loop_
_entity.id
_entity.type
_entity.pdbx_description
1 polymer ?
#
loop_
_entity_poly.entity_id
_entity_poly.type
_entity_poly.pdbx_seq_one_letter_code
_entity_poly.pdbx_strand_id
1 'polypeptide(L)'
;MCTLLSSCASLGTNNVAPSYFAAYSSIKGAIFGYEDVNITRDLVKKIPYASAKLKIGNGPSGLLILESIKDNKATWVSADNVLLLVRDGRIIRTLGLINNLTSSQSVDQSFEDLLSNSDRLFNYYSYYSYDEPLLHNLRVEVSLSVKELEDIEILGKVRSLVLVEELVTSKEINWTKKNKYWIDPDTFFVWKSIQYISPKLPKFVFEITKKPA
;
A
#
# COMPACT_ATOMS: atom_id res chain seq x y z
N MET A 1 52.56 -3.88 37.55
CA MET A 1 52.54 -3.38 36.15
C MET A 1 51.20 -3.76 35.58
N CYS A 2 50.19 -2.87 35.76
CA CYS A 2 48.83 -3.07 35.28
C CYS A 2 48.67 -2.32 33.98
N THR A 3 48.48 -3.03 32.88
CA THR A 3 48.15 -2.47 31.58
C THR A 3 46.65 -2.28 31.47
N LEU A 4 46.21 -1.05 31.51
CA LEU A 4 44.82 -0.65 31.22
C LEU A 4 44.60 -0.72 29.69
N LEU A 5 43.82 -1.67 29.24
CA LEU A 5 43.30 -1.72 27.88
C LEU A 5 42.12 -0.71 27.78
N SER A 6 42.36 0.46 27.25
CA SER A 6 41.35 1.41 26.84
C SER A 6 40.67 0.93 25.54
N SER A 7 39.53 0.29 25.66
CA SER A 7 38.64 0.02 24.52
C SER A 7 37.93 1.31 24.16
N CYS A 8 38.40 2.00 23.13
CA CYS A 8 37.63 3.05 22.46
C CYS A 8 36.49 2.38 21.65
N ALA A 9 35.34 2.22 22.25
CA ALA A 9 34.13 1.99 21.48
C ALA A 9 33.73 3.30 20.80
N SER A 10 34.14 3.49 19.55
CA SER A 10 33.55 4.51 18.69
C SER A 10 32.10 4.13 18.46
N LEU A 11 31.18 4.83 19.12
CA LEU A 11 29.78 4.83 18.77
C LEU A 11 29.63 5.46 17.38
N GLY A 12 29.93 4.66 16.37
CA GLY A 12 29.60 5.01 14.99
C GLY A 12 28.08 5.04 14.85
N THR A 13 27.54 6.18 14.47
CA THR A 13 26.14 6.41 14.11
C THR A 13 25.69 5.63 12.88
N ASN A 14 26.48 4.64 12.44
CA ASN A 14 26.29 3.88 11.20
C ASN A 14 25.55 2.53 11.36
N ASN A 15 24.99 2.22 12.52
CA ASN A 15 24.27 0.96 12.76
C ASN A 15 22.75 1.10 12.81
N VAL A 16 22.20 2.20 12.36
CA VAL A 16 20.76 2.27 12.03
C VAL A 16 20.63 1.64 10.66
N ALA A 17 19.88 0.52 10.58
CA ALA A 17 19.66 -0.16 9.31
C ALA A 17 19.25 0.87 8.25
N PRO A 18 19.84 0.86 7.04
CA PRO A 18 19.59 1.86 6.00
C PRO A 18 18.08 2.03 5.67
N SER A 19 17.29 0.98 5.89
CA SER A 19 15.84 0.95 5.74
C SER A 19 15.09 1.94 6.64
N TYR A 20 15.52 2.15 7.88
CA TYR A 20 14.86 3.11 8.79
C TYR A 20 15.11 4.56 8.38
N PHE A 21 16.31 4.87 7.91
CA PHE A 21 16.65 6.22 7.47
C PHE A 21 15.96 6.57 6.15
N ALA A 22 15.85 5.61 5.24
CA ALA A 22 15.14 5.78 3.97
C ALA A 22 13.63 5.94 4.20
N ALA A 23 13.02 5.13 5.06
CA ALA A 23 11.61 5.25 5.43
C ALA A 23 11.33 6.62 6.10
N TYR A 24 12.16 7.06 7.03
CA TYR A 24 12.04 8.35 7.66
C TYR A 24 12.19 9.51 6.66
N SER A 25 13.13 9.42 5.73
CA SER A 25 13.33 10.43 4.68
C SER A 25 12.16 10.46 3.70
N SER A 26 11.60 9.31 3.32
CA SER A 26 10.44 9.22 2.43
C SER A 26 9.18 9.83 3.06
N ILE A 27 8.94 9.56 4.34
CA ILE A 27 7.80 10.13 5.06
C ILE A 27 8.04 11.61 5.35
N LYS A 28 9.26 12.00 5.68
CA LYS A 28 9.62 13.41 5.83
C LYS A 28 9.43 14.18 4.53
N GLY A 29 9.77 13.58 3.39
CA GLY A 29 9.47 14.10 2.07
C GLY A 29 7.97 14.18 1.79
N ALA A 30 7.21 13.17 2.16
CA ALA A 30 5.77 13.12 2.03
C ALA A 30 5.04 14.20 2.85
N ILE A 31 5.61 14.59 4.00
CA ILE A 31 5.04 15.62 4.87
C ILE A 31 5.53 17.02 4.47
N PHE A 32 6.78 17.16 3.99
CA PHE A 32 7.43 18.45 3.73
C PHE A 32 7.58 18.83 2.25
N GLY A 33 7.04 18.03 1.33
CA GLY A 33 6.93 18.35 -0.10
C GLY A 33 8.26 18.26 -0.86
N TYR A 34 8.66 17.05 -1.24
CA TYR A 34 9.62 16.86 -2.33
C TYR A 34 8.92 17.04 -3.68
N GLU A 35 9.67 17.39 -4.72
CA GLU A 35 9.14 17.45 -6.08
C GLU A 35 8.56 16.08 -6.48
N ASP A 36 7.35 16.08 -7.05
CA ASP A 36 6.71 14.86 -7.56
C ASP A 36 7.59 14.27 -8.68
N VAL A 37 7.98 13.02 -8.56
CA VAL A 37 8.61 12.31 -9.67
C VAL A 37 7.60 12.21 -10.80
N ASN A 38 7.89 12.84 -11.91
CA ASN A 38 7.02 12.80 -13.09
C ASN A 38 7.09 11.41 -13.74
N ILE A 39 6.20 10.51 -13.30
CA ILE A 39 6.11 9.15 -13.83
C ILE A 39 5.36 9.22 -15.17
N THR A 40 6.13 9.26 -16.26
CA THR A 40 5.60 9.32 -17.61
C THR A 40 5.48 7.94 -18.25
N ARG A 41 4.65 7.84 -19.29
CA ARG A 41 4.51 6.63 -20.09
C ARG A 41 5.85 6.15 -20.68
N ASP A 42 6.69 7.09 -21.12
CA ASP A 42 7.99 6.76 -21.72
C ASP A 42 9.00 6.24 -20.70
N LEU A 43 8.94 6.74 -19.47
CA LEU A 43 9.70 6.16 -18.36
C LEU A 43 9.25 4.71 -18.10
N VAL A 44 7.94 4.48 -17.97
CA VAL A 44 7.37 3.16 -17.69
C VAL A 44 7.64 2.16 -18.81
N LYS A 45 7.64 2.58 -20.08
CA LYS A 45 7.99 1.71 -21.22
C LYS A 45 9.42 1.17 -21.15
N LYS A 46 10.37 1.96 -20.64
CA LYS A 46 11.78 1.58 -20.52
C LYS A 46 12.02 0.56 -19.39
N ILE A 47 11.08 0.44 -18.46
CA ILE A 47 11.18 -0.51 -17.34
C ILE A 47 10.72 -1.89 -17.82
N PRO A 48 11.57 -2.94 -17.73
CA PRO A 48 11.22 -4.28 -18.21
C PRO A 48 10.18 -4.98 -17.31
N TYR A 49 9.97 -4.50 -16.09
CA TYR A 49 9.12 -5.11 -15.08
C TYR A 49 7.75 -4.44 -14.99
N ALA A 50 6.80 -5.12 -14.34
CA ALA A 50 5.56 -4.50 -13.91
C ALA A 50 5.86 -3.38 -12.90
N SER A 51 5.10 -2.31 -12.99
CA SER A 51 5.34 -1.11 -12.18
C SER A 51 4.03 -0.48 -11.70
N ALA A 52 4.13 0.22 -10.58
CA ALA A 52 3.03 0.95 -9.98
C ALA A 52 3.51 2.32 -9.48
N LYS A 53 2.60 3.26 -9.43
CA LYS A 53 2.76 4.57 -8.79
C LYS A 53 2.14 4.52 -7.41
N LEU A 54 2.89 4.94 -6.40
CA LEU A 54 2.40 5.10 -5.03
C LEU A 54 2.51 6.55 -4.61
N LYS A 55 1.43 7.08 -4.03
CA LYS A 55 1.43 8.37 -3.35
C LYS A 55 0.84 8.21 -1.95
N ILE A 56 1.57 8.67 -0.93
CA ILE A 56 1.14 8.60 0.46
C ILE A 56 0.81 10.01 0.92
N GLY A 57 -0.47 10.26 1.25
CA GLY A 57 -0.95 11.58 1.65
C GLY A 57 -0.74 12.65 0.57
N ASN A 58 -0.08 13.73 0.98
CA ASN A 58 0.30 14.84 0.10
C ASN A 58 1.77 14.77 -0.34
N GLY A 59 2.45 13.66 -0.04
CA GLY A 59 3.83 13.45 -0.42
C GLY A 59 4.04 13.26 -1.92
N PRO A 60 5.31 13.13 -2.35
CA PRO A 60 5.64 12.86 -3.74
C PRO A 60 5.14 11.47 -4.16
N SER A 61 4.99 11.32 -5.44
CA SER A 61 4.72 10.01 -6.04
C SER A 61 6.02 9.22 -6.17
N GLY A 62 6.02 7.99 -5.67
CA GLY A 62 7.09 7.01 -5.83
C GLY A 62 6.74 5.97 -6.90
N LEU A 63 7.76 5.47 -7.60
CA LEU A 63 7.61 4.34 -8.50
C LEU A 63 7.97 3.05 -7.75
N LEU A 64 7.08 2.07 -7.82
CA LEU A 64 7.30 0.73 -7.29
C LEU A 64 7.47 -0.26 -8.44
N ILE A 65 8.33 -1.23 -8.22
CA ILE A 65 8.54 -2.35 -9.15
C ILE A 65 8.00 -3.63 -8.51
N LEU A 66 7.37 -4.46 -9.32
CA LEU A 66 6.95 -5.78 -8.88
C LEU A 66 8.19 -6.66 -8.71
N GLU A 67 8.45 -7.08 -7.48
CA GLU A 67 9.55 -7.99 -7.14
C GLU A 67 9.15 -9.44 -7.38
N SER A 68 7.97 -9.84 -6.89
CA SER A 68 7.50 -11.23 -6.98
C SER A 68 5.98 -11.33 -6.84
N ILE A 69 5.43 -12.43 -7.35
CA ILE A 69 4.06 -12.88 -7.05
C ILE A 69 4.15 -14.29 -6.48
N LYS A 70 3.63 -14.49 -5.28
CA LYS A 70 3.57 -15.79 -4.61
C LYS A 70 2.25 -15.94 -3.89
N ASP A 71 1.57 -17.06 -4.06
CA ASP A 71 0.29 -17.38 -3.42
C ASP A 71 -0.74 -16.24 -3.57
N ASN A 72 -0.90 -15.75 -4.79
CA ASN A 72 -1.76 -14.60 -5.15
C ASN A 72 -1.43 -13.29 -4.40
N LYS A 73 -0.21 -13.16 -3.89
CA LYS A 73 0.29 -11.96 -3.21
C LYS A 73 1.43 -11.35 -4.01
N ALA A 74 1.25 -10.12 -4.43
CA ALA A 74 2.24 -9.35 -5.17
C ALA A 74 3.09 -8.50 -4.21
N THR A 75 4.41 -8.67 -4.26
CA THR A 75 5.37 -7.86 -3.51
C THR A 75 5.85 -6.72 -4.40
N TRP A 76 5.59 -5.50 -3.97
CA TRP A 76 6.00 -4.27 -4.65
C TRP A 76 7.04 -3.54 -3.83
N VAL A 77 8.13 -3.11 -4.46
CA VAL A 77 9.26 -2.45 -3.79
C VAL A 77 9.58 -1.12 -4.46
N SER A 78 9.80 -0.10 -3.66
CA SER A 78 10.30 1.21 -4.12
C SER A 78 11.82 1.31 -3.98
N ALA A 79 12.44 2.29 -4.63
CA ALA A 79 13.87 2.52 -4.56
C ALA A 79 14.39 2.85 -3.15
N ASP A 80 13.54 3.38 -2.29
CA ASP A 80 13.80 3.70 -0.88
C ASP A 80 13.41 2.58 0.09
N ASN A 81 13.27 1.34 -0.43
CA ASN A 81 12.98 0.12 0.31
C ASN A 81 11.63 0.09 1.06
N VAL A 82 10.66 0.89 0.64
CA VAL A 82 9.29 0.67 1.06
C VAL A 82 8.75 -0.56 0.32
N LEU A 83 8.23 -1.53 1.09
CA LEU A 83 7.64 -2.74 0.56
C LEU A 83 6.14 -2.75 0.84
N LEU A 84 5.36 -3.07 -0.19
CA LEU A 84 3.93 -3.34 -0.09
C LEU A 84 3.66 -4.78 -0.51
N LEU A 85 3.01 -5.56 0.35
CA LEU A 85 2.41 -6.83 -0.03
C LEU A 85 0.94 -6.58 -0.36
N VAL A 86 0.56 -6.89 -1.58
CA VAL A 86 -0.78 -6.63 -2.13
C VAL A 86 -1.43 -7.94 -2.54
N ARG A 87 -2.68 -8.16 -2.12
CA ARG A 87 -3.53 -9.28 -2.55
C ARG A 87 -4.84 -8.71 -3.08
N ASP A 88 -5.21 -9.07 -4.29
CA ASP A 88 -6.44 -8.61 -4.98
C ASP A 88 -6.60 -7.07 -4.88
N GLY A 89 -5.52 -6.32 -5.12
CA GLY A 89 -5.49 -4.86 -5.04
C GLY A 89 -5.49 -4.28 -3.61
N ARG A 90 -5.66 -5.09 -2.56
CA ARG A 90 -5.60 -4.66 -1.16
C ARG A 90 -4.19 -4.74 -0.61
N ILE A 91 -3.71 -3.68 0.01
CA ILE A 91 -2.46 -3.68 0.77
C ILE A 91 -2.70 -4.45 2.06
N ILE A 92 -2.06 -5.62 2.20
CA ILE A 92 -2.23 -6.51 3.35
C ILE A 92 -1.04 -6.51 4.32
N ARG A 93 0.08 -5.95 3.88
CA ARG A 93 1.27 -5.76 4.72
C ARG A 93 2.14 -4.63 4.14
N THR A 94 2.81 -3.92 5.02
CA THR A 94 3.83 -2.92 4.63
C THR A 94 5.11 -3.13 5.42
N LEU A 95 6.22 -2.65 4.87
CA LEU A 95 7.52 -2.58 5.54
C LEU A 95 8.21 -1.29 5.11
N GLY A 96 9.00 -0.71 6.00
CA GLY A 96 9.76 0.52 5.72
C GLY A 96 8.98 1.81 6.00
N LEU A 97 7.82 1.74 6.64
CA LEU A 97 7.03 2.89 7.09
C LEU A 97 7.18 3.11 8.60
N ILE A 98 6.80 4.30 9.09
CA ILE A 98 6.82 4.62 10.55
C ILE A 98 5.83 3.75 11.33
N ASN A 99 4.71 3.41 10.69
CA ASN A 99 3.68 2.55 11.26
C ASN A 99 3.31 1.51 10.21
N ASN A 100 3.95 0.36 10.27
CA ASN A 100 3.69 -0.70 9.32
C ASN A 100 2.43 -1.47 9.68
N LEU A 101 1.62 -1.77 8.66
CA LEU A 101 0.62 -2.82 8.74
C LEU A 101 1.38 -4.16 8.66
N THR A 102 1.53 -4.84 9.79
CA THR A 102 2.27 -6.12 9.84
C THR A 102 1.43 -7.28 9.33
N SER A 103 0.12 -7.21 9.48
CA SER A 103 -0.82 -8.15 8.87
C SER A 103 -2.22 -7.56 8.73
N SER A 104 -2.92 -7.99 7.69
CA SER A 104 -4.36 -7.83 7.53
C SER A 104 -4.93 -9.20 7.21
N GLN A 105 -5.71 -9.74 8.15
CA GLN A 105 -6.38 -11.03 8.01
C GLN A 105 -7.86 -10.77 7.76
N SER A 106 -8.31 -11.02 6.55
CA SER A 106 -9.73 -10.99 6.18
C SER A 106 -10.18 -12.38 5.75
N VAL A 107 -11.47 -12.61 5.79
CA VAL A 107 -12.09 -13.69 5.01
C VAL A 107 -11.65 -13.54 3.56
N ASP A 108 -11.33 -14.64 2.87
CA ASP A 108 -10.94 -14.61 1.47
C ASP A 108 -12.13 -14.20 0.58
N GLN A 109 -12.38 -12.90 0.54
CA GLN A 109 -13.38 -12.28 -0.32
C GLN A 109 -12.69 -11.63 -1.51
N SER A 110 -12.76 -12.25 -2.65
CA SER A 110 -12.23 -11.68 -3.89
C SER A 110 -13.15 -10.62 -4.47
N PHE A 111 -12.62 -9.72 -5.27
CA PHE A 111 -13.48 -8.79 -6.04
C PHE A 111 -14.21 -9.51 -7.17
N GLU A 112 -13.69 -10.63 -7.65
CA GLU A 112 -14.37 -11.51 -8.61
C GLU A 112 -15.68 -12.04 -8.02
N ASP A 113 -15.63 -12.59 -6.80
CA ASP A 113 -16.85 -13.08 -6.12
C ASP A 113 -17.86 -11.95 -5.90
N LEU A 114 -17.38 -10.76 -5.49
CA LEU A 114 -18.23 -9.60 -5.26
C LEU A 114 -18.91 -9.11 -6.55
N LEU A 115 -18.19 -9.04 -7.66
CA LEU A 115 -18.71 -8.52 -8.92
C LEU A 115 -19.53 -9.54 -9.70
N SER A 116 -19.30 -10.84 -9.48
CA SER A 116 -20.06 -11.93 -10.08
C SER A 116 -21.38 -12.21 -9.40
N ASN A 117 -21.54 -11.77 -8.14
CA ASN A 117 -22.77 -11.95 -7.39
C ASN A 117 -23.75 -10.78 -7.62
N SER A 118 -25.05 -11.08 -7.56
CA SER A 118 -26.11 -10.07 -7.66
C SER A 118 -26.18 -9.14 -6.44
N ASP A 119 -25.68 -9.58 -5.29
CA ASP A 119 -25.63 -8.80 -4.07
C ASP A 119 -24.47 -7.80 -4.12
N ARG A 120 -24.81 -6.53 -4.34
CA ARG A 120 -23.85 -5.42 -4.43
C ARG A 120 -23.36 -4.90 -3.09
N LEU A 121 -23.71 -5.55 -1.99
CA LEU A 121 -23.30 -5.20 -0.63
C LEU A 121 -22.79 -6.44 0.09
N PHE A 122 -21.61 -6.37 0.66
CA PHE A 122 -21.01 -7.46 1.40
C PHE A 122 -20.34 -6.95 2.69
N ASN A 123 -20.54 -7.66 3.81
CA ASN A 123 -19.99 -7.29 5.11
C ASN A 123 -19.17 -8.45 5.69
N TYR A 124 -18.01 -8.14 6.26
CA TYR A 124 -17.18 -9.10 6.95
C TYR A 124 -16.31 -8.43 8.03
N TYR A 125 -15.58 -9.24 8.79
CA TYR A 125 -14.59 -8.76 9.74
C TYR A 125 -13.19 -9.03 9.22
N SER A 126 -12.29 -8.07 9.44
CA SER A 126 -10.87 -8.19 9.24
C SER A 126 -10.14 -7.90 10.56
N TYR A 127 -8.91 -8.40 10.68
CA TYR A 127 -8.06 -8.16 11.85
C TYR A 127 -6.75 -7.55 11.40
N TYR A 128 -6.46 -6.33 11.87
CA TYR A 128 -5.28 -5.59 11.51
C TYR A 128 -4.28 -5.61 12.66
N SER A 129 -3.00 -5.76 12.33
CA SER A 129 -1.91 -5.67 13.30
C SER A 129 -0.87 -4.67 12.81
N TYR A 130 -0.29 -3.93 13.75
CA TYR A 130 0.68 -2.86 13.50
C TYR A 130 1.90 -3.04 14.39
N ASP A 131 3.06 -2.50 13.95
CA ASP A 131 4.31 -2.55 14.71
C ASP A 131 4.48 -1.37 15.67
N GLU A 132 4.03 -0.15 15.29
CA GLU A 132 4.29 1.04 16.10
C GLU A 132 3.10 2.05 16.06
N PRO A 133 2.37 2.18 17.18
CA PRO A 133 2.46 1.38 18.39
C PRO A 133 2.08 -0.07 18.13
N LEU A 134 2.65 -0.98 18.92
CA LEU A 134 2.32 -2.40 18.80
C LEU A 134 0.83 -2.62 19.10
N LEU A 135 0.11 -3.06 18.08
CA LEU A 135 -1.31 -3.35 18.17
C LEU A 135 -1.61 -4.64 17.41
N HIS A 136 -2.13 -5.62 18.11
CA HIS A 136 -2.42 -6.93 17.54
C HIS A 136 -3.92 -7.16 17.42
N ASN A 137 -4.32 -7.72 16.27
CA ASN A 137 -5.68 -8.19 16.01
C ASN A 137 -6.76 -7.13 16.27
N LEU A 138 -6.49 -5.87 15.90
CA LEU A 138 -7.51 -4.84 15.91
C LEU A 138 -8.67 -5.28 15.02
N ARG A 139 -9.85 -5.46 15.60
CA ARG A 139 -11.04 -5.84 14.84
C ARG A 139 -11.52 -4.67 13.98
N VAL A 140 -11.70 -4.95 12.71
CA VAL A 140 -12.21 -4.00 11.71
C VAL A 140 -13.45 -4.58 11.05
N GLU A 141 -14.56 -3.88 11.15
CA GLU A 141 -15.78 -4.15 10.40
C GLU A 141 -15.60 -3.58 8.98
N VAL A 142 -15.82 -4.40 7.96
CA VAL A 142 -15.65 -4.03 6.56
C VAL A 142 -16.97 -4.19 5.84
N SER A 143 -17.38 -3.14 5.14
CA SER A 143 -18.57 -3.14 4.28
C SER A 143 -18.19 -2.74 2.87
N LEU A 144 -18.41 -3.63 1.90
CA LEU A 144 -18.16 -3.40 0.48
C LEU A 144 -19.44 -3.00 -0.23
N SER A 145 -19.35 -2.05 -1.15
CA SER A 145 -20.43 -1.66 -2.04
C SER A 145 -19.94 -1.43 -3.45
N VAL A 146 -20.57 -2.09 -4.41
CA VAL A 146 -20.30 -1.92 -5.85
C VAL A 146 -21.03 -0.67 -6.33
N LYS A 147 -20.32 0.20 -7.04
CA LYS A 147 -20.82 1.43 -7.66
C LYS A 147 -20.86 1.31 -9.18
N GLU A 148 -21.06 2.42 -9.82
CA GLU A 148 -21.11 2.52 -11.28
C GLU A 148 -19.70 2.47 -11.91
N LEU A 149 -19.65 2.34 -13.22
CA LEU A 149 -18.44 2.47 -14.02
C LEU A 149 -17.96 3.93 -13.99
N GLU A 150 -16.66 4.09 -13.83
CA GLU A 150 -15.96 5.37 -13.91
C GLU A 150 -14.83 5.30 -14.93
N ASP A 151 -14.69 6.34 -15.76
CA ASP A 151 -13.56 6.46 -16.67
C ASP A 151 -12.34 7.03 -15.93
N ILE A 152 -11.31 6.20 -15.79
CA ILE A 152 -10.08 6.53 -15.06
C ILE A 152 -8.92 6.63 -16.04
N GLU A 153 -8.27 7.79 -16.05
CA GLU A 153 -7.05 7.97 -16.82
C GLU A 153 -5.82 7.52 -16.04
N ILE A 154 -5.05 6.60 -16.63
CA ILE A 154 -3.77 6.10 -16.11
C ILE A 154 -2.71 6.30 -17.18
N LEU A 155 -1.74 7.18 -16.93
CA LEU A 155 -0.69 7.55 -17.89
C LEU A 155 -1.23 7.87 -19.30
N GLY A 156 -2.30 8.67 -19.39
CA GLY A 156 -2.93 9.07 -20.64
C GLY A 156 -3.73 7.97 -21.34
N LYS A 157 -3.97 6.81 -20.70
CA LYS A 157 -4.90 5.78 -21.19
C LYS A 157 -6.14 5.77 -20.32
N VAL A 158 -7.28 6.09 -20.93
CA VAL A 158 -8.59 5.99 -20.26
C VAL A 158 -9.03 4.54 -20.19
N ARG A 159 -9.57 4.13 -19.04
CA ARG A 159 -10.14 2.82 -18.76
C ARG A 159 -11.49 2.99 -18.10
N SER A 160 -12.50 2.29 -18.58
CA SER A 160 -13.81 2.22 -17.91
C SER A 160 -13.75 1.11 -16.86
N LEU A 161 -13.80 1.48 -15.59
CA LEU A 161 -13.55 0.61 -14.44
C LEU A 161 -14.72 0.66 -13.46
N VAL A 162 -15.08 -0.46 -12.87
CA VAL A 162 -16.08 -0.51 -11.79
C VAL A 162 -15.47 0.05 -10.51
N LEU A 163 -16.13 1.03 -9.91
CA LEU A 163 -15.76 1.50 -8.58
C LEU A 163 -16.36 0.57 -7.51
N VAL A 164 -15.51 0.07 -6.63
CA VAL A 164 -15.92 -0.57 -5.37
C VAL A 164 -15.49 0.33 -4.21
N GLU A 165 -16.43 0.68 -3.36
CA GLU A 165 -16.17 1.36 -2.10
C GLU A 165 -16.13 0.35 -0.95
N GLU A 166 -15.14 0.49 -0.08
CA GLU A 166 -14.94 -0.33 1.10
C GLU A 166 -14.90 0.56 2.34
N LEU A 167 -15.95 0.51 3.15
CA LEU A 167 -16.01 1.19 4.43
C LEU A 167 -15.34 0.30 5.49
N VAL A 168 -14.30 0.81 6.11
CA VAL A 168 -13.58 0.14 7.20
C VAL A 168 -13.81 0.87 8.50
N THR A 169 -14.25 0.15 9.54
CA THR A 169 -14.61 0.73 10.84
C THR A 169 -14.04 -0.10 11.97
N SER A 170 -13.30 0.53 12.88
CA SER A 170 -12.95 -0.05 14.18
C SER A 170 -13.53 0.78 15.30
N LYS A 171 -14.48 0.19 16.03
CA LYS A 171 -15.11 0.83 17.18
C LYS A 171 -14.15 0.98 18.36
N GLU A 172 -13.20 0.06 18.50
CA GLU A 172 -12.24 0.04 19.59
C GLU A 172 -11.37 1.30 19.66
N ILE A 173 -11.06 1.88 18.50
CA ILE A 173 -10.22 3.07 18.39
C ILE A 173 -10.93 4.25 17.74
N ASN A 174 -12.25 4.16 17.57
CA ASN A 174 -13.09 5.18 16.93
C ASN A 174 -12.53 5.61 15.55
N TRP A 175 -12.20 4.65 14.71
CA TRP A 175 -11.62 4.86 13.39
C TRP A 175 -12.55 4.37 12.29
N THR A 176 -12.90 5.27 11.36
CA THR A 176 -13.71 4.95 10.18
C THR A 176 -13.12 5.62 8.97
N LYS A 177 -12.92 4.85 7.90
CA LYS A 177 -12.39 5.32 6.62
C LYS A 177 -13.07 4.61 5.47
N LYS A 178 -13.01 5.24 4.29
CA LYS A 178 -13.55 4.71 3.05
C LYS A 178 -12.39 4.49 2.07
N ASN A 179 -12.15 3.24 1.71
CA ASN A 179 -11.25 2.84 0.65
C ASN A 179 -12.02 2.81 -0.69
N LYS A 180 -11.30 2.96 -1.79
CA LYS A 180 -11.85 2.90 -3.14
C LYS A 180 -10.95 2.03 -4.01
N TYR A 181 -11.58 1.20 -4.85
CA TYR A 181 -10.90 0.33 -5.80
C TYR A 181 -11.54 0.47 -7.17
N TRP A 182 -10.75 0.71 -8.21
CA TRP A 182 -11.18 0.75 -9.59
C TRP A 182 -10.73 -0.53 -10.29
N ILE A 183 -11.72 -1.32 -10.69
CA ILE A 183 -11.58 -2.72 -11.05
C ILE A 183 -12.04 -2.91 -12.49
N ASP A 184 -11.24 -3.60 -13.27
CA ASP A 184 -11.57 -4.01 -14.62
C ASP A 184 -12.73 -5.04 -14.57
N PRO A 185 -13.87 -4.79 -15.21
CA PRO A 185 -15.05 -5.64 -15.08
C PRO A 185 -14.87 -7.04 -15.70
N ASP A 186 -13.96 -7.19 -16.67
CA ASP A 186 -13.76 -8.44 -17.40
C ASP A 186 -12.69 -9.34 -16.76
N THR A 187 -11.65 -8.70 -16.16
CA THR A 187 -10.49 -9.42 -15.63
C THR A 187 -10.40 -9.35 -14.11
N PHE A 188 -11.30 -8.60 -13.45
CA PHE A 188 -11.30 -8.32 -12.01
C PHE A 188 -10.00 -7.71 -11.47
N PHE A 189 -9.15 -7.23 -12.37
CA PHE A 189 -7.87 -6.64 -12.03
C PHE A 189 -8.04 -5.22 -11.48
N VAL A 190 -7.45 -4.95 -10.31
CA VAL A 190 -7.48 -3.61 -9.68
C VAL A 190 -6.40 -2.74 -10.31
N TRP A 191 -6.81 -1.73 -11.08
CA TRP A 191 -5.91 -0.78 -11.72
C TRP A 191 -5.49 0.35 -10.80
N LYS A 192 -6.38 0.78 -9.92
CA LYS A 192 -6.16 1.88 -9.00
C LYS A 192 -6.87 1.66 -7.70
N SER A 193 -6.27 2.11 -6.60
CA SER A 193 -6.93 2.12 -5.31
C SER A 193 -6.56 3.36 -4.49
N ILE A 194 -7.45 3.73 -3.59
CA ILE A 194 -7.21 4.69 -2.51
C ILE A 194 -7.50 3.93 -1.21
N GLN A 195 -6.48 3.74 -0.38
CA GLN A 195 -6.59 2.93 0.82
C GLN A 195 -6.11 3.67 2.05
N TYR A 196 -6.86 3.52 3.14
CA TYR A 196 -6.46 3.91 4.49
C TYR A 196 -6.16 2.62 5.24
N ILE A 197 -4.90 2.28 5.32
CA ILE A 197 -4.42 1.02 5.90
C ILE A 197 -4.07 1.12 7.38
N SER A 198 -3.99 2.34 7.91
CA SER A 198 -3.63 2.61 9.31
C SER A 198 -4.32 3.89 9.81
N PRO A 199 -4.71 3.94 11.09
CA PRO A 199 -5.19 5.17 11.72
C PRO A 199 -4.10 6.23 11.87
N LYS A 200 -2.82 5.86 11.80
CA LYS A 200 -1.65 6.74 11.97
C LYS A 200 -1.09 7.28 10.66
N LEU A 201 -1.42 6.66 9.53
CA LEU A 201 -0.92 7.05 8.22
C LEU A 201 -2.01 7.73 7.38
N PRO A 202 -1.63 8.66 6.49
CA PRO A 202 -2.56 9.21 5.51
C PRO A 202 -2.95 8.15 4.47
N LYS A 203 -3.84 8.52 3.55
CA LYS A 203 -4.28 7.65 2.46
C LYS A 203 -3.12 7.25 1.55
N PHE A 204 -3.19 6.03 1.05
CA PHE A 204 -2.33 5.49 0.01
C PHE A 204 -3.09 5.53 -1.31
N VAL A 205 -2.54 6.19 -2.32
CA VAL A 205 -3.02 6.13 -3.70
C VAL A 205 -2.08 5.22 -4.46
N PHE A 206 -2.56 4.04 -4.83
CA PHE A 206 -1.80 3.02 -5.54
C PHE A 206 -2.39 2.81 -6.94
N GLU A 207 -1.58 2.96 -7.97
CA GLU A 207 -2.00 2.94 -9.37
C GLU A 207 -1.04 2.08 -10.20
N ILE A 208 -1.56 1.05 -10.84
CA ILE A 208 -0.75 0.17 -11.70
C ILE A 208 -0.45 0.90 -13.01
N THR A 209 0.83 1.15 -13.24
CA THR A 209 1.33 1.82 -14.45
C THR A 209 1.68 0.84 -15.56
N LYS A 210 2.13 -0.38 -15.17
CA LYS A 210 2.38 -1.50 -16.08
C LYS A 210 1.93 -2.80 -15.41
N LYS A 211 0.92 -3.47 -15.97
CA LYS A 211 0.35 -4.72 -15.46
C LYS A 211 1.41 -5.83 -15.44
N PRO A 212 1.41 -6.72 -14.43
CA PRO A 212 2.13 -8.00 -14.50
C PRO A 212 1.72 -8.82 -15.72
N ALA A 213 2.70 -9.50 -16.32
CA ALA A 213 2.47 -10.40 -17.45
C ALA A 213 1.86 -11.72 -16.96
#